data_cfc0cdaac254c9466b5055a2766b0d80
#
_entry.id   cfc0cdaac254c9466b5055a2766b0d80
#
_cell.length_a   1.000
_cell.length_b   1.000
_cell.length_c   1.000
_cell.angle_alpha   90.00
_cell.angle_beta   90.00
_cell.angle_gamma   90.00
#
_symmetry.space_group_name_H-M   'P 1'
#
loop_
_entity.id
_entity.type
_entity.pdbx_description
1 polymer ?
#
loop_
_entity_poly.entity_id
_entity_poly.type
_entity_poly.pdbx_seq_one_letter_code
_entity_poly.pdbx_strand_id
1 'polypeptide(L)'
;MRHRLILLATLLMVSFMTDAQNKSRKGTGIVAHRGFWNCEQAGFAKNSIAALKCAQEAGFWGSEFDVNMTSDGVLLVFHDGSVEGKKIEINPHDAFKYYRLKNGEPIPTIDEYLEQGKKYPETMLVYELKKHSCDEVEDRFVDLSIEKLKEHGLLDPSRVMFISFSFHICERLVQKLPGFTVQYLSGDKTPAKVKETGINGIDYSYKILGINSNWVKKARRLGMSTNSWTVNKEDKMLEILNMGIDQITTDYPLKAREVMKTAGIKELR
;
A
#
# COMPACT_ATOMS: atom_id res chain seq x y z
N MET A 1 24.82 22.98 48.69
CA MET A 1 24.49 23.50 47.34
C MET A 1 24.57 22.48 46.19
N ARG A 2 25.05 21.24 46.39
CA ARG A 2 25.15 20.20 45.33
C ARG A 2 23.88 19.41 45.02
N HIS A 3 22.87 19.39 45.91
CA HIS A 3 21.65 18.58 45.71
C HIS A 3 20.54 19.30 44.93
N ARG A 4 20.59 20.62 44.72
CA ARG A 4 19.59 21.35 43.92
C ARG A 4 19.86 21.32 42.41
N LEU A 5 21.09 21.10 41.97
CA LEU A 5 21.43 21.02 40.52
C LEU A 5 21.05 19.69 39.91
N ILE A 6 21.02 18.59 40.67
CA ILE A 6 20.68 17.24 40.14
C ILE A 6 19.18 17.11 39.85
N LEU A 7 18.33 17.79 40.66
CA LEU A 7 16.87 17.77 40.45
C LEU A 7 16.43 18.58 39.20
N LEU A 8 17.15 19.66 38.86
CA LEU A 8 16.85 20.46 37.66
C LEU A 8 17.25 19.74 36.39
N ALA A 9 18.35 18.98 36.36
CA ALA A 9 18.81 18.23 35.22
C ALA A 9 17.88 17.04 34.86
N THR A 10 17.32 16.37 35.88
CA THR A 10 16.35 15.29 35.70
C THR A 10 15.00 15.80 35.20
N LEU A 11 14.54 16.96 35.62
CA LEU A 11 13.30 17.58 35.17
C LEU A 11 13.43 18.04 33.68
N LEU A 12 14.58 18.58 33.26
CA LEU A 12 14.83 18.94 31.87
C LEU A 12 14.90 17.72 30.95
N MET A 13 15.51 16.61 31.38
CA MET A 13 15.56 15.39 30.57
C MET A 13 14.17 14.74 30.38
N VAL A 14 13.30 14.80 31.37
CA VAL A 14 11.92 14.32 31.28
C VAL A 14 11.09 15.19 30.32
N SER A 15 11.28 16.54 30.36
CA SER A 15 10.66 17.45 29.39
C SER A 15 11.09 17.18 27.95
N PHE A 16 12.37 16.93 27.68
CA PHE A 16 12.86 16.62 26.34
C PHE A 16 12.38 15.25 25.81
N MET A 17 12.14 14.27 26.70
CA MET A 17 11.58 12.97 26.30
C MET A 17 10.09 13.03 25.98
N THR A 18 9.33 13.95 26.55
CA THR A 18 7.90 14.14 26.22
C THR A 18 7.70 14.91 24.93
N ASP A 19 8.56 15.86 24.58
CA ASP A 19 8.48 16.60 23.31
C ASP A 19 8.94 15.77 22.10
N ALA A 20 9.87 14.81 22.27
CA ALA A 20 10.25 13.89 21.20
C ALA A 20 9.15 12.88 20.84
N GLN A 21 8.17 12.64 21.73
CA GLN A 21 7.03 11.76 21.48
C GLN A 21 5.85 12.46 20.79
N ASN A 22 5.85 13.78 20.73
CA ASN A 22 4.80 14.59 20.13
C ASN A 22 5.27 15.27 18.82
N LYS A 23 6.06 14.55 18.01
CA LYS A 23 6.21 14.92 16.58
C LYS A 23 4.81 14.89 15.99
N SER A 24 4.24 16.05 15.72
CA SER A 24 2.91 16.26 15.16
C SER A 24 2.66 15.25 14.04
N ARG A 25 1.53 14.55 14.10
CA ARG A 25 1.09 13.66 13.01
C ARG A 25 1.17 14.45 11.71
N LYS A 26 1.97 13.94 10.76
CA LYS A 26 2.05 14.56 9.42
C LYS A 26 0.71 14.51 8.68
N GLY A 27 -0.23 13.66 9.10
CA GLY A 27 -1.51 13.37 8.49
C GLY A 27 -1.63 11.89 8.11
N THR A 28 -2.71 11.52 7.45
CA THR A 28 -2.96 10.16 6.93
C THR A 28 -3.21 10.22 5.43
N GLY A 29 -2.57 9.33 4.66
CA GLY A 29 -2.79 9.18 3.23
C GLY A 29 -4.03 8.31 2.94
N ILE A 30 -4.87 8.75 2.00
CA ILE A 30 -5.96 7.92 1.48
C ILE A 30 -5.43 7.16 0.27
N VAL A 31 -5.55 5.82 0.30
CA VAL A 31 -5.22 4.93 -0.81
C VAL A 31 -6.51 4.41 -1.44
N ALA A 32 -6.70 4.70 -2.71
CA ALA A 32 -7.82 4.17 -3.47
C ALA A 32 -7.55 2.70 -3.82
N HIS A 33 -8.30 1.77 -3.22
CA HIS A 33 -8.18 0.32 -3.41
C HIS A 33 -8.56 -0.09 -4.83
N ARG A 34 -7.61 -0.67 -5.58
CA ARG A 34 -7.75 -1.02 -7.01
C ARG A 34 -8.12 0.17 -7.90
N GLY A 35 -7.56 1.35 -7.57
CA GLY A 35 -7.94 2.63 -8.12
C GLY A 35 -9.23 3.20 -7.53
N PHE A 36 -9.60 4.41 -7.94
CA PHE A 36 -10.92 4.96 -7.60
C PHE A 36 -11.97 4.42 -8.60
N TRP A 37 -12.18 3.11 -8.53
CA TRP A 37 -13.07 2.36 -9.43
C TRP A 37 -14.56 2.61 -9.15
N ASN A 38 -14.92 2.98 -7.92
CA ASN A 38 -16.32 3.13 -7.49
C ASN A 38 -16.86 4.53 -7.85
N CYS A 39 -16.76 4.86 -9.13
CA CYS A 39 -17.28 6.09 -9.73
C CYS A 39 -17.69 5.85 -11.19
N GLU A 40 -18.56 6.70 -11.72
CA GLU A 40 -19.08 6.61 -13.09
C GLU A 40 -17.95 6.75 -14.13
N GLN A 41 -17.01 7.66 -13.93
CA GLN A 41 -15.90 7.92 -14.84
C GLN A 41 -14.97 6.70 -15.01
N ALA A 42 -14.87 5.85 -13.99
CA ALA A 42 -14.13 4.58 -14.06
C ALA A 42 -15.00 3.42 -14.61
N GLY A 43 -16.29 3.65 -14.83
CA GLY A 43 -17.25 2.61 -15.22
C GLY A 43 -17.36 1.46 -14.20
N PHE A 44 -17.06 1.74 -12.92
CA PHE A 44 -17.05 0.78 -11.82
C PHE A 44 -16.11 -0.42 -12.06
N ALA A 45 -15.01 -0.21 -12.78
CA ALA A 45 -14.03 -1.23 -13.15
C ALA A 45 -12.77 -1.15 -12.27
N LYS A 46 -12.60 -2.15 -11.40
CA LYS A 46 -11.42 -2.31 -10.54
C LYS A 46 -10.16 -2.57 -11.38
N ASN A 47 -9.01 -2.08 -10.94
CA ASN A 47 -7.72 -2.30 -11.61
C ASN A 47 -7.69 -1.81 -13.08
N SER A 48 -8.62 -0.95 -13.48
CA SER A 48 -8.65 -0.34 -14.82
C SER A 48 -7.75 0.89 -14.89
N ILE A 49 -7.33 1.24 -16.09
CA ILE A 49 -6.59 2.50 -16.33
C ILE A 49 -7.48 3.70 -15.96
N ALA A 50 -8.78 3.62 -16.25
CA ALA A 50 -9.74 4.65 -15.86
C ALA A 50 -9.82 4.81 -14.34
N ALA A 51 -9.78 3.72 -13.54
CA ALA A 51 -9.80 3.80 -12.08
C ALA A 51 -8.54 4.45 -11.50
N LEU A 52 -7.35 4.16 -12.06
CA LEU A 52 -6.12 4.85 -11.70
C LEU A 52 -6.23 6.35 -12.01
N LYS A 53 -6.65 6.69 -13.23
CA LYS A 53 -6.83 8.08 -13.64
C LYS A 53 -7.80 8.83 -12.70
N CYS A 54 -8.93 8.23 -12.34
CA CYS A 54 -9.89 8.83 -11.41
C CYS A 54 -9.27 9.07 -10.01
N ALA A 55 -8.43 8.14 -9.51
CA ALA A 55 -7.73 8.33 -8.23
C ALA A 55 -6.75 9.50 -8.28
N GLN A 56 -6.02 9.63 -9.38
CA GLN A 56 -5.06 10.70 -9.65
C GLN A 56 -5.75 12.06 -9.76
N GLU A 57 -6.80 12.18 -10.58
CA GLU A 57 -7.56 13.42 -10.78
C GLU A 57 -8.26 13.89 -9.49
N ALA A 58 -8.69 12.95 -8.63
CA ALA A 58 -9.26 13.26 -7.33
C ALA A 58 -8.21 13.69 -6.28
N GLY A 59 -6.91 13.58 -6.60
CA GLY A 59 -5.79 13.97 -5.75
C GLY A 59 -5.73 13.15 -4.46
N PHE A 60 -5.96 11.83 -4.54
CA PHE A 60 -5.69 10.92 -3.42
C PHE A 60 -4.18 10.70 -3.28
N TRP A 61 -3.73 10.49 -2.04
CA TRP A 61 -2.32 10.22 -1.74
C TRP A 61 -1.77 9.04 -2.52
N GLY A 62 -2.56 7.98 -2.70
CA GLY A 62 -2.13 6.82 -3.46
C GLY A 62 -3.27 6.08 -4.14
N SER A 63 -2.89 5.27 -5.12
CA SER A 63 -3.73 4.32 -5.82
C SER A 63 -3.12 2.94 -5.72
N GLU A 64 -3.84 2.00 -5.13
CA GLU A 64 -3.41 0.61 -5.04
C GLU A 64 -3.88 -0.16 -6.27
N PHE A 65 -3.10 -1.15 -6.69
CA PHE A 65 -3.39 -2.05 -7.80
C PHE A 65 -2.69 -3.39 -7.63
N ASP A 66 -3.37 -4.44 -8.11
CA ASP A 66 -2.94 -5.83 -8.00
C ASP A 66 -2.25 -6.31 -9.28
N VAL A 67 -1.13 -7.01 -9.17
CA VAL A 67 -0.42 -7.55 -10.32
C VAL A 67 -0.19 -9.05 -10.19
N ASN A 68 -0.44 -9.77 -11.29
CA ASN A 68 -0.14 -11.18 -11.48
C ASN A 68 0.79 -11.36 -12.69
N MET A 69 1.60 -12.41 -12.68
CA MET A 69 2.48 -12.77 -13.80
C MET A 69 1.95 -13.97 -14.56
N THR A 70 1.90 -13.87 -15.88
CA THR A 70 1.56 -14.96 -16.81
C THR A 70 2.74 -15.92 -17.01
N SER A 71 2.48 -17.10 -17.60
CA SER A 71 3.53 -18.10 -17.86
C SER A 71 4.66 -17.59 -18.78
N ASP A 72 4.34 -16.70 -19.72
CA ASP A 72 5.28 -16.05 -20.62
C ASP A 72 5.92 -14.76 -20.07
N GLY A 73 5.62 -14.42 -18.81
CA GLY A 73 6.26 -13.31 -18.08
C GLY A 73 5.62 -11.95 -18.28
N VAL A 74 4.44 -11.88 -18.91
CA VAL A 74 3.68 -10.63 -18.98
C VAL A 74 3.03 -10.34 -17.64
N LEU A 75 3.17 -9.12 -17.14
CA LEU A 75 2.58 -8.68 -15.88
C LEU A 75 1.21 -8.04 -16.15
N LEU A 76 0.14 -8.63 -15.59
CA LEU A 76 -1.24 -8.20 -15.78
C LEU A 76 -1.75 -7.51 -14.51
N VAL A 77 -2.42 -6.36 -14.66
CA VAL A 77 -3.05 -5.64 -13.55
C VAL A 77 -4.44 -6.20 -13.30
N PHE A 78 -4.51 -7.22 -12.42
CA PHE A 78 -5.73 -7.96 -12.11
C PHE A 78 -5.61 -8.62 -10.73
N HIS A 79 -6.71 -8.62 -9.96
CA HIS A 79 -6.69 -9.09 -8.57
C HIS A 79 -6.63 -10.61 -8.43
N ASP A 80 -7.49 -11.32 -9.18
CA ASP A 80 -7.64 -12.76 -9.00
C ASP A 80 -6.52 -13.52 -9.72
N GLY A 81 -6.08 -14.63 -9.16
CA GLY A 81 -5.08 -15.51 -9.79
C GLY A 81 -5.62 -16.27 -11.01
N SER A 82 -6.89 -16.02 -11.40
CA SER A 82 -7.54 -16.62 -12.56
C SER A 82 -8.54 -15.68 -13.20
N VAL A 83 -8.72 -15.80 -14.53
CA VAL A 83 -9.70 -15.08 -15.33
C VAL A 83 -10.58 -16.14 -16.01
N GLU A 84 -11.91 -16.11 -15.74
CA GLU A 84 -12.87 -17.08 -16.27
C GLU A 84 -12.44 -18.55 -16.08
N GLY A 85 -11.87 -18.85 -14.89
CA GLY A 85 -11.39 -20.18 -14.52
C GLY A 85 -10.00 -20.56 -15.06
N LYS A 86 -9.39 -19.74 -15.93
CA LYS A 86 -8.01 -19.95 -16.41
C LYS A 86 -7.03 -19.30 -15.45
N LYS A 87 -6.14 -20.07 -14.83
CA LYS A 87 -5.09 -19.54 -13.95
C LYS A 87 -4.09 -18.69 -14.75
N ILE A 88 -3.80 -17.47 -14.25
CA ILE A 88 -2.89 -16.52 -14.93
C ILE A 88 -1.46 -17.10 -14.96
N GLU A 89 -0.96 -17.61 -13.87
CA GLU A 89 0.42 -18.08 -13.72
C GLU A 89 0.85 -19.16 -14.74
N ILE A 90 -0.08 -20.01 -15.19
CA ILE A 90 0.22 -21.16 -16.07
C ILE A 90 -0.28 -20.99 -17.50
N ASN A 91 -0.84 -19.84 -17.84
CA ASN A 91 -1.31 -19.53 -19.20
C ASN A 91 -0.58 -18.28 -19.74
N PRO A 92 -0.30 -18.24 -21.06
CA PRO A 92 0.30 -17.06 -21.68
C PRO A 92 -0.70 -15.89 -21.75
N HIS A 93 -0.18 -14.67 -21.87
CA HIS A 93 -0.99 -13.44 -21.96
C HIS A 93 -2.09 -13.52 -23.03
N ASP A 94 -1.82 -14.12 -24.17
CA ASP A 94 -2.77 -14.28 -25.28
C ASP A 94 -4.07 -14.98 -24.87
N ALA A 95 -4.03 -15.81 -23.81
CA ALA A 95 -5.22 -16.49 -23.28
C ALA A 95 -6.26 -15.55 -22.66
N PHE A 96 -5.86 -14.29 -22.37
CA PHE A 96 -6.67 -13.29 -21.67
C PHE A 96 -7.05 -12.08 -22.53
N LYS A 97 -6.53 -11.94 -23.74
CA LYS A 97 -6.68 -10.76 -24.59
C LYS A 97 -8.11 -10.37 -24.95
N TYR A 98 -9.06 -11.31 -24.89
CA TYR A 98 -10.48 -11.05 -25.18
C TYR A 98 -11.31 -10.74 -23.95
N TYR A 99 -10.77 -10.95 -22.74
CA TYR A 99 -11.47 -10.59 -21.52
C TYR A 99 -11.63 -9.07 -21.42
N ARG A 100 -12.77 -8.63 -20.90
CA ARG A 100 -13.05 -7.21 -20.68
C ARG A 100 -13.44 -6.96 -19.24
N LEU A 101 -12.86 -5.91 -18.68
CA LEU A 101 -13.28 -5.36 -17.40
C LEU A 101 -14.70 -4.79 -17.50
N LYS A 102 -15.30 -4.44 -16.37
CA LYS A 102 -16.69 -3.97 -16.30
C LYS A 102 -16.98 -2.74 -17.18
N ASN A 103 -15.98 -1.88 -17.40
CA ASN A 103 -16.07 -0.69 -18.27
C ASN A 103 -15.71 -0.96 -19.75
N GLY A 104 -15.48 -2.20 -20.13
CA GLY A 104 -15.10 -2.59 -21.48
C GLY A 104 -13.61 -2.53 -21.81
N GLU A 105 -12.76 -2.02 -20.89
CA GLU A 105 -11.31 -2.06 -21.07
C GLU A 105 -10.79 -3.50 -21.05
N PRO A 106 -9.70 -3.84 -21.78
CA PRO A 106 -8.97 -5.09 -21.57
C PRO A 106 -8.38 -5.12 -20.16
N ILE A 107 -7.91 -6.29 -19.70
CA ILE A 107 -7.03 -6.33 -18.52
C ILE A 107 -5.74 -5.58 -18.90
N PRO A 108 -5.36 -4.52 -18.18
CA PRO A 108 -4.15 -3.78 -18.52
C PRO A 108 -2.89 -4.62 -18.26
N THR A 109 -1.92 -4.52 -19.14
CA THR A 109 -0.54 -4.88 -18.80
C THR A 109 0.05 -3.87 -17.85
N ILE A 110 1.11 -4.26 -17.14
CA ILE A 110 1.83 -3.31 -16.27
C ILE A 110 2.38 -2.13 -17.06
N ASP A 111 2.84 -2.35 -18.30
CA ASP A 111 3.37 -1.30 -19.16
C ASP A 111 2.31 -0.22 -19.43
N GLU A 112 1.10 -0.64 -19.82
CA GLU A 112 -0.02 0.29 -20.07
C GLU A 112 -0.44 1.03 -18.79
N TYR A 113 -0.44 0.35 -17.63
CA TYR A 113 -0.82 0.93 -16.35
C TYR A 113 0.21 1.96 -15.87
N LEU A 114 1.51 1.66 -15.99
CA LEU A 114 2.59 2.56 -15.62
C LEU A 114 2.64 3.81 -16.52
N GLU A 115 2.26 3.70 -17.80
CA GLU A 115 2.13 4.89 -18.68
C GLU A 115 1.07 5.87 -18.15
N GLN A 116 -0.03 5.39 -17.58
CA GLN A 116 -0.97 6.26 -16.89
C GLN A 116 -0.37 6.76 -15.56
N GLY A 117 0.33 5.90 -14.83
CA GLY A 117 0.96 6.22 -13.54
C GLY A 117 1.92 7.41 -13.59
N LYS A 118 2.65 7.56 -14.70
CA LYS A 118 3.61 8.66 -14.91
C LYS A 118 2.97 10.05 -14.99
N LYS A 119 1.71 10.15 -15.38
CA LYS A 119 1.05 11.43 -15.69
C LYS A 119 0.79 12.30 -14.46
N TYR A 120 0.76 11.71 -13.27
CA TYR A 120 0.46 12.40 -12.02
C TYR A 120 1.52 12.05 -10.97
N PRO A 121 2.62 12.81 -10.90
CA PRO A 121 3.75 12.48 -10.03
C PRO A 121 3.43 12.55 -8.52
N GLU A 122 2.35 13.21 -8.14
CA GLU A 122 1.92 13.35 -6.75
C GLU A 122 1.27 12.08 -6.17
N THR A 123 0.71 11.22 -7.05
CA THR A 123 0.01 10.01 -6.61
C THR A 123 0.98 8.85 -6.42
N MET A 124 1.06 8.32 -5.20
CA MET A 124 1.82 7.12 -4.89
C MET A 124 1.19 5.90 -5.57
N LEU A 125 1.97 5.13 -6.29
CA LEU A 125 1.60 3.83 -6.85
C LEU A 125 1.83 2.76 -5.78
N VAL A 126 0.75 2.22 -5.21
CA VAL A 126 0.81 1.15 -4.20
C VAL A 126 0.67 -0.18 -4.93
N TYR A 127 1.81 -0.82 -5.19
CA TYR A 127 1.94 -1.98 -6.06
C TYR A 127 1.83 -3.28 -5.26
N GLU A 128 0.70 -4.00 -5.38
CA GLU A 128 0.58 -5.33 -4.82
C GLU A 128 1.15 -6.39 -5.76
N LEU A 129 2.22 -7.06 -5.35
CA LEU A 129 2.69 -8.28 -5.99
C LEU A 129 1.91 -9.46 -5.40
N LYS A 130 1.07 -10.10 -6.22
CA LYS A 130 0.28 -11.27 -5.82
C LYS A 130 1.17 -12.47 -5.55
N LYS A 131 0.77 -13.28 -4.56
CA LYS A 131 1.47 -14.54 -4.26
C LYS A 131 1.36 -15.52 -5.45
N HIS A 132 2.46 -16.22 -5.75
CA HIS A 132 2.55 -17.26 -6.77
C HIS A 132 2.83 -18.64 -6.15
N SER A 133 3.00 -19.66 -6.99
CA SER A 133 3.03 -21.07 -6.57
C SER A 133 4.28 -21.48 -5.78
N CYS A 134 5.42 -20.86 -6.06
CA CYS A 134 6.70 -21.14 -5.38
C CYS A 134 7.65 -19.93 -5.41
N ASP A 135 8.69 -20.00 -4.60
CA ASP A 135 9.67 -18.92 -4.41
C ASP A 135 10.42 -18.57 -5.71
N GLU A 136 10.72 -19.55 -6.57
CA GLU A 136 11.40 -19.30 -7.84
C GLU A 136 10.54 -18.47 -8.82
N VAL A 137 9.23 -18.72 -8.83
CA VAL A 137 8.29 -17.91 -9.63
C VAL A 137 8.14 -16.51 -9.04
N GLU A 138 8.06 -16.40 -7.71
CA GLU A 138 8.01 -15.12 -7.00
C GLU A 138 9.29 -14.30 -7.21
N ASP A 139 10.48 -14.93 -7.22
CA ASP A 139 11.75 -14.28 -7.52
C ASP A 139 11.76 -13.67 -8.92
N ARG A 140 11.35 -14.45 -9.94
CA ARG A 140 11.21 -13.96 -11.31
C ARG A 140 10.20 -12.82 -11.40
N PHE A 141 9.09 -12.92 -10.70
CA PHE A 141 8.05 -11.89 -10.68
C PHE A 141 8.56 -10.57 -10.08
N VAL A 142 9.30 -10.64 -8.98
CA VAL A 142 9.96 -9.46 -8.38
C VAL A 142 10.95 -8.83 -9.36
N ASP A 143 11.77 -9.64 -10.04
CA ASP A 143 12.77 -9.13 -10.99
C ASP A 143 12.11 -8.42 -12.17
N LEU A 144 11.11 -9.02 -12.78
CA LEU A 144 10.35 -8.40 -13.88
C LEU A 144 9.62 -7.13 -13.43
N SER A 145 9.06 -7.11 -12.22
CA SER A 145 8.40 -5.90 -11.69
C SER A 145 9.38 -4.74 -11.53
N ILE A 146 10.59 -5.01 -11.04
CA ILE A 146 11.65 -4.02 -10.90
C ILE A 146 12.12 -3.53 -12.28
N GLU A 147 12.31 -4.44 -13.23
CA GLU A 147 12.70 -4.11 -14.60
C GLU A 147 11.68 -3.17 -15.25
N LYS A 148 10.39 -3.50 -15.17
CA LYS A 148 9.31 -2.67 -15.72
C LYS A 148 9.25 -1.28 -15.09
N LEU A 149 9.37 -1.17 -13.78
CA LEU A 149 9.44 0.14 -13.11
C LEU A 149 10.66 0.96 -13.56
N LYS A 150 11.80 0.32 -13.78
CA LYS A 150 13.01 0.96 -14.30
C LYS A 150 12.83 1.43 -15.75
N GLU A 151 12.29 0.58 -16.63
CA GLU A 151 11.99 0.92 -18.04
C GLU A 151 11.08 2.14 -18.15
N HIS A 152 10.09 2.26 -17.26
CA HIS A 152 9.15 3.38 -17.22
C HIS A 152 9.66 4.60 -16.45
N GLY A 153 10.88 4.56 -15.86
CA GLY A 153 11.42 5.66 -15.06
C GLY A 153 10.66 5.89 -13.74
N LEU A 154 9.98 4.86 -13.23
CA LEU A 154 9.20 4.89 -12.00
C LEU A 154 9.84 4.14 -10.83
N LEU A 155 11.08 3.64 -10.98
CA LEU A 155 11.82 3.01 -9.89
C LEU A 155 12.36 4.08 -8.92
N ASP A 156 11.44 4.71 -8.20
CA ASP A 156 11.68 5.81 -7.24
C ASP A 156 10.82 5.58 -5.99
N PRO A 157 11.41 5.55 -4.78
CA PRO A 157 10.68 5.34 -3.53
C PRO A 157 9.69 6.47 -3.18
N SER A 158 9.79 7.63 -3.83
CA SER A 158 8.79 8.70 -3.72
C SER A 158 7.58 8.48 -4.63
N ARG A 159 7.63 7.51 -5.55
CA ARG A 159 6.60 7.24 -6.55
C ARG A 159 5.93 5.90 -6.40
N VAL A 160 6.65 4.91 -5.87
CA VAL A 160 6.17 3.53 -5.76
C VAL A 160 6.47 2.98 -4.37
N MET A 161 5.51 2.31 -3.80
CA MET A 161 5.68 1.42 -2.65
C MET A 161 5.09 0.06 -2.97
N PHE A 162 5.56 -0.96 -2.26
CA PHE A 162 5.17 -2.35 -2.50
C PHE A 162 4.40 -2.94 -1.33
N ILE A 163 3.43 -3.78 -1.65
CA ILE A 163 2.69 -4.58 -0.69
C ILE A 163 2.57 -6.02 -1.19
N SER A 164 2.55 -7.01 -0.31
CA SER A 164 2.33 -8.42 -0.68
C SER A 164 1.83 -9.26 0.49
N PHE A 165 1.02 -10.27 0.18
CA PHE A 165 0.68 -11.37 1.08
C PHE A 165 1.79 -12.41 1.17
N SER A 166 2.70 -12.49 0.19
CA SER A 166 3.87 -13.35 0.25
C SER A 166 4.96 -12.69 1.09
N PHE A 167 5.39 -13.40 2.16
CA PHE A 167 6.48 -12.94 2.99
C PHE A 167 7.80 -12.98 2.21
N HIS A 168 7.98 -14.01 1.37
CA HIS A 168 9.13 -14.17 0.49
C HIS A 168 9.27 -12.97 -0.48
N ILE A 169 8.19 -12.58 -1.18
CA ILE A 169 8.20 -11.38 -2.04
C ILE A 169 8.66 -10.14 -1.26
N CYS A 170 8.11 -9.93 -0.05
CA CYS A 170 8.50 -8.78 0.77
C CYS A 170 9.99 -8.81 1.13
N GLU A 171 10.54 -9.97 1.53
CA GLU A 171 11.98 -10.14 1.83
C GLU A 171 12.84 -9.87 0.59
N ARG A 172 12.45 -10.37 -0.59
CA ARG A 172 13.16 -10.14 -1.84
C ARG A 172 13.16 -8.65 -2.23
N LEU A 173 12.03 -7.97 -2.07
CA LEU A 173 11.90 -6.54 -2.37
C LEU A 173 12.81 -5.68 -1.47
N VAL A 174 12.83 -5.91 -0.16
CA VAL A 174 13.70 -5.11 0.74
C VAL A 174 15.18 -5.37 0.50
N GLN A 175 15.56 -6.57 0.07
CA GLN A 175 16.93 -6.91 -0.30
C GLN A 175 17.37 -6.22 -1.59
N LYS A 176 16.50 -6.20 -2.62
CA LYS A 176 16.81 -5.65 -3.94
C LYS A 176 16.65 -4.13 -4.03
N LEU A 177 15.73 -3.56 -3.23
CA LEU A 177 15.33 -2.16 -3.27
C LEU A 177 15.47 -1.48 -1.89
N PRO A 178 16.71 -1.32 -1.39
CA PRO A 178 16.92 -0.60 -0.14
C PRO A 178 16.39 0.85 -0.27
N GLY A 179 15.59 1.28 0.73
CA GLY A 179 14.98 2.62 0.74
C GLY A 179 13.54 2.67 0.24
N PHE A 180 13.05 1.63 -0.43
CA PHE A 180 11.62 1.55 -0.77
C PHE A 180 10.77 1.14 0.44
N THR A 181 9.53 1.60 0.48
CA THR A 181 8.54 1.10 1.44
C THR A 181 7.99 -0.24 0.95
N VAL A 182 8.11 -1.27 1.79
CA VAL A 182 7.53 -2.59 1.57
C VAL A 182 6.69 -2.96 2.78
N GLN A 183 5.40 -3.24 2.57
CA GLN A 183 4.46 -3.58 3.64
C GLN A 183 3.94 -5.01 3.46
N TYR A 184 3.96 -5.77 4.56
CA TYR A 184 3.42 -7.12 4.61
C TYR A 184 1.93 -7.12 4.93
N LEU A 185 1.12 -7.93 4.19
CA LEU A 185 -0.34 -7.88 4.21
C LEU A 185 -1.01 -8.92 5.12
N SER A 186 -0.43 -10.12 5.30
CA SER A 186 -1.15 -11.30 5.86
C SER A 186 -1.61 -11.14 7.31
N GLY A 187 -0.93 -10.32 8.12
CA GLY A 187 -1.34 -10.07 9.51
C GLY A 187 -1.13 -11.24 10.48
N ASP A 188 -0.44 -12.28 10.08
CA ASP A 188 -0.09 -13.49 10.88
C ASP A 188 1.18 -13.30 11.72
N LYS A 189 1.91 -12.20 11.52
CA LYS A 189 3.15 -11.88 12.21
C LYS A 189 3.04 -10.55 12.97
N THR A 190 3.67 -10.49 14.14
CA THR A 190 3.77 -9.22 14.90
C THR A 190 4.68 -8.23 14.16
N PRO A 191 4.49 -6.89 14.35
CA PRO A 191 5.37 -5.90 13.75
C PRO A 191 6.86 -6.12 14.03
N ALA A 192 7.21 -6.62 15.22
CA ALA A 192 8.59 -6.93 15.56
C ALA A 192 9.16 -8.06 14.68
N LYS A 193 8.38 -9.13 14.47
CA LYS A 193 8.80 -10.25 13.62
C LYS A 193 8.95 -9.84 12.14
N VAL A 194 8.09 -8.97 11.66
CA VAL A 194 8.21 -8.40 10.30
C VAL A 194 9.48 -7.54 10.20
N LYS A 195 9.75 -6.72 11.21
CA LYS A 195 10.94 -5.84 11.22
C LYS A 195 12.26 -6.60 11.25
N GLU A 196 12.31 -7.76 11.91
CA GLU A 196 13.52 -8.61 12.01
C GLU A 196 14.08 -9.01 10.64
N THR A 197 13.25 -9.09 9.59
CA THR A 197 13.66 -9.45 8.22
C THR A 197 14.00 -8.26 7.33
N GLY A 198 13.93 -7.04 7.88
CA GLY A 198 14.20 -5.81 7.12
C GLY A 198 12.95 -5.20 6.49
N ILE A 199 11.82 -5.91 6.45
CA ILE A 199 10.54 -5.37 5.97
C ILE A 199 10.18 -4.15 6.84
N ASN A 200 9.83 -3.04 6.19
CA ASN A 200 9.74 -1.73 6.85
C ASN A 200 8.31 -1.19 6.97
N GLY A 201 7.30 -2.07 6.75
CA GLY A 201 5.90 -1.70 6.94
C GLY A 201 4.97 -2.88 7.17
N ILE A 202 3.80 -2.58 7.71
CA ILE A 202 2.66 -3.50 7.81
C ILE A 202 1.44 -2.85 7.16
N ASP A 203 0.70 -3.64 6.40
CA ASP A 203 -0.60 -3.27 5.83
C ASP A 203 -1.60 -4.37 6.18
N TYR A 204 -2.22 -4.24 7.35
CA TYR A 204 -3.04 -5.30 7.90
C TYR A 204 -4.53 -4.98 7.82
N SER A 205 -5.33 -6.05 7.64
CA SER A 205 -6.79 -5.92 7.69
C SER A 205 -7.22 -5.17 8.96
N TYR A 206 -8.17 -4.25 8.82
CA TYR A 206 -8.75 -3.51 9.95
C TYR A 206 -9.29 -4.43 11.06
N LYS A 207 -9.71 -5.66 10.72
CA LYS A 207 -10.16 -6.66 11.69
C LYS A 207 -9.00 -7.13 12.57
N ILE A 208 -7.83 -7.37 11.98
CA ILE A 208 -6.61 -7.79 12.69
C ILE A 208 -6.10 -6.65 13.58
N LEU A 209 -6.08 -5.41 13.07
CA LEU A 209 -5.68 -4.24 13.85
C LEU A 209 -6.68 -3.94 14.97
N GLY A 210 -7.99 -4.17 14.77
CA GLY A 210 -9.00 -4.03 15.82
C GLY A 210 -8.77 -4.98 17.00
N ILE A 211 -8.37 -6.23 16.74
CA ILE A 211 -7.99 -7.20 17.77
C ILE A 211 -6.63 -6.84 18.40
N ASN A 212 -5.68 -6.35 17.60
CA ASN A 212 -4.31 -6.02 18.00
C ASN A 212 -4.07 -4.50 17.97
N SER A 213 -4.92 -3.72 18.63
CA SER A 213 -4.95 -2.25 18.53
C SER A 213 -3.63 -1.54 18.84
N ASN A 214 -2.72 -2.20 19.57
CA ASN A 214 -1.40 -1.66 19.91
C ASN A 214 -0.35 -1.89 18.78
N TRP A 215 -0.66 -2.66 17.73
CA TRP A 215 0.31 -2.99 16.67
C TRP A 215 0.68 -1.78 15.82
N VAL A 216 -0.24 -0.87 15.53
CA VAL A 216 0.07 0.40 14.86
C VAL A 216 1.11 1.19 15.67
N LYS A 217 0.89 1.35 16.99
CA LYS A 217 1.85 2.03 17.87
C LYS A 217 3.20 1.30 17.95
N LYS A 218 3.19 -0.04 17.99
CA LYS A 218 4.44 -0.85 17.99
C LYS A 218 5.20 -0.69 16.68
N ALA A 219 4.54 -0.82 15.54
CA ALA A 219 5.14 -0.63 14.22
C ALA A 219 5.81 0.75 14.09
N ARG A 220 5.11 1.81 14.49
CA ARG A 220 5.66 3.18 14.46
C ARG A 220 6.89 3.36 15.36
N ARG A 221 6.92 2.74 16.55
CA ARG A 221 8.11 2.75 17.43
C ARG A 221 9.31 2.04 16.78
N LEU A 222 9.07 1.07 15.91
CA LEU A 222 10.09 0.35 15.14
C LEU A 222 10.47 1.08 13.84
N GLY A 223 9.94 2.28 13.59
CA GLY A 223 10.18 3.04 12.36
C GLY A 223 9.54 2.42 11.12
N MET A 224 8.46 1.64 11.30
CA MET A 224 7.73 1.01 10.21
C MET A 224 6.55 1.87 9.76
N SER A 225 6.26 1.87 8.46
CA SER A 225 5.02 2.42 7.90
C SER A 225 3.82 1.52 8.22
N THR A 226 2.64 2.12 8.28
CA THR A 226 1.40 1.42 8.66
C THR A 226 0.25 1.76 7.72
N ASN A 227 -0.42 0.73 7.20
CA ASN A 227 -1.63 0.86 6.39
C ASN A 227 -2.70 -0.14 6.87
N SER A 228 -3.94 0.07 6.49
CA SER A 228 -5.04 -0.86 6.78
C SER A 228 -6.04 -0.96 5.64
N TRP A 229 -6.45 -2.19 5.30
CA TRP A 229 -7.36 -2.56 4.21
C TRP A 229 -8.49 -3.50 4.67
N THR A 230 -9.54 -3.70 3.89
CA THR A 230 -10.18 -2.68 3.08
C THR A 230 -11.25 -2.03 3.94
N VAL A 231 -11.03 -0.77 4.31
CA VAL A 231 -11.82 -0.08 5.34
C VAL A 231 -12.95 0.70 4.67
N ASN A 232 -14.15 0.11 4.64
CA ASN A 232 -15.27 0.64 3.85
C ASN A 232 -16.42 1.24 4.69
N LYS A 233 -16.44 0.97 6.02
CA LYS A 233 -17.46 1.49 6.92
C LYS A 233 -16.95 2.69 7.70
N GLU A 234 -17.77 3.72 7.87
CA GLU A 234 -17.38 4.99 8.51
C GLU A 234 -16.90 4.80 9.95
N ASP A 235 -17.61 3.96 10.74
CA ASP A 235 -17.21 3.61 12.10
C ASP A 235 -15.81 2.96 12.14
N LYS A 236 -15.51 2.07 11.17
CA LYS A 236 -14.21 1.43 11.05
C LYS A 236 -13.14 2.38 10.50
N MET A 237 -13.49 3.28 9.59
CA MET A 237 -12.57 4.34 9.16
C MET A 237 -12.13 5.19 10.36
N LEU A 238 -13.09 5.65 11.18
CA LEU A 238 -12.80 6.44 12.36
C LEU A 238 -11.98 5.66 13.40
N GLU A 239 -12.31 4.39 13.63
CA GLU A 239 -11.56 3.50 14.54
C GLU A 239 -10.08 3.40 14.11
N ILE A 240 -9.82 3.06 12.85
CA ILE A 240 -8.46 2.89 12.32
C ILE A 240 -7.70 4.22 12.26
N LEU A 241 -8.33 5.29 11.83
CA LEU A 241 -7.73 6.63 11.82
C LEU A 241 -7.31 7.09 13.22
N ASN A 242 -8.10 6.79 14.25
CA ASN A 242 -7.77 7.12 15.64
C ASN A 242 -6.57 6.32 16.21
N MET A 243 -6.24 5.16 15.61
CA MET A 243 -5.01 4.43 15.95
C MET A 243 -3.73 5.16 15.49
N GLY A 244 -3.86 6.15 14.61
CA GLY A 244 -2.76 6.94 14.07
C GLY A 244 -2.03 6.28 12.93
N ILE A 245 -2.75 5.58 12.08
CA ILE A 245 -2.24 4.92 10.88
C ILE A 245 -1.68 5.94 9.88
N ASP A 246 -0.67 5.53 9.10
CA ASP A 246 -0.07 6.42 8.09
C ASP A 246 -0.89 6.43 6.80
N GLN A 247 -1.50 5.31 6.41
CA GLN A 247 -2.38 5.20 5.25
C GLN A 247 -3.66 4.41 5.60
N ILE A 248 -4.73 4.67 4.85
CA ILE A 248 -5.98 3.91 4.88
C ILE A 248 -6.39 3.55 3.45
N THR A 249 -6.55 2.24 3.19
CA THR A 249 -6.95 1.70 1.88
C THR A 249 -8.45 1.38 1.88
N THR A 250 -9.20 1.96 0.92
CA THR A 250 -10.65 1.86 0.87
C THR A 250 -11.22 1.88 -0.56
N ASP A 251 -12.38 1.22 -0.75
CA ASP A 251 -13.21 1.33 -1.97
C ASP A 251 -13.99 2.65 -2.04
N TYR A 252 -14.04 3.42 -0.93
CA TYR A 252 -14.82 4.66 -0.81
C TYR A 252 -13.91 5.84 -0.40
N PRO A 253 -12.94 6.24 -1.25
CA PRO A 253 -11.94 7.22 -0.86
C PRO A 253 -12.51 8.62 -0.59
N LEU A 254 -13.59 9.04 -1.28
CA LEU A 254 -14.30 10.29 -0.97
C LEU A 254 -14.95 10.25 0.41
N LYS A 255 -15.53 9.12 0.79
CA LYS A 255 -16.10 8.93 2.13
C LYS A 255 -15.02 9.00 3.22
N ALA A 256 -13.86 8.38 2.99
CA ALA A 256 -12.72 8.48 3.91
C ALA A 256 -12.27 9.95 4.08
N ARG A 257 -12.24 10.73 3.01
CA ARG A 257 -11.95 12.17 3.04
C ARG A 257 -12.94 12.95 3.91
N GLU A 258 -14.24 12.66 3.79
CA GLU A 258 -15.28 13.28 4.62
C GLU A 258 -15.15 12.90 6.10
N VAL A 259 -14.91 11.63 6.40
CA VAL A 259 -14.67 11.15 7.77
C VAL A 259 -13.45 11.85 8.38
N MET A 260 -12.35 11.94 7.65
CA MET A 260 -11.13 12.62 8.11
C MET A 260 -11.39 14.11 8.37
N LYS A 261 -12.10 14.80 7.46
CA LYS A 261 -12.48 16.21 7.61
C LYS A 261 -13.32 16.43 8.87
N THR A 262 -14.34 15.61 9.08
CA THR A 262 -15.23 15.69 10.26
C THR A 262 -14.49 15.42 11.57
N ALA A 263 -13.54 14.48 11.54
CA ALA A 263 -12.72 14.12 12.71
C ALA A 263 -11.52 15.06 12.95
N GLY A 264 -11.31 16.09 12.12
CA GLY A 264 -10.16 16.99 12.22
C GLY A 264 -8.81 16.33 11.95
N ILE A 265 -8.80 15.22 11.18
CA ILE A 265 -7.59 14.48 10.81
C ILE A 265 -7.06 15.04 9.49
N LYS A 266 -5.78 15.43 9.48
CA LYS A 266 -5.14 15.98 8.26
C LYS A 266 -5.01 14.89 7.19
N GLU A 267 -5.58 15.13 6.01
CA GLU A 267 -5.32 14.34 4.80
C GLU A 267 -3.94 14.71 4.23
N LEU A 268 -3.12 13.71 3.91
CA LEU A 268 -1.94 13.85 3.06
C LEU A 268 -2.37 13.73 1.58
N ARG A 269 -1.71 14.50 0.76
CA ARG A 269 -1.91 14.49 -0.71
C ARG A 269 -0.57 14.37 -1.39
#